data_143375544f0e95d912faf5ec18a6f00e
#
_entry.id   143375544f0e95d912faf5ec18a6f00e
#
_cell.length_a   1.000
_cell.length_b   1.000
_cell.length_c   1.000
_cell.angle_alpha   90.00
_cell.angle_beta   90.00
_cell.angle_gamma   90.00
#
_symmetry.space_group_name_H-M   'P 1'
#
loop_
_entity.id
_entity.type
_entity.pdbx_description
1 polymer ?
#
loop_
_entity_poly.entity_id
_entity_poly.type
_entity_poly.pdbx_seq_one_letter_code
_entity_poly.pdbx_strand_id
1 'polypeptide(L)'
;VSDGYGNSRVHKFDRDGNHILSWGVPGSDPGEFSLPHNITMIGLDRIAVCDRENFRLQIFDLDGKFLKQIHLHHPMSITQGKFGDDRLYVGEMIPPPVQQGVPNLGAKVSILTPEGDMLQQIGDKLPGEGLWQFTSPHGISTDSEGSIYVAEVAWTNYFSRPDNSGLDSTPLGEVVSLRKWKRIT
;
A
#
# COMPACT_ATOMS: atom_id res chain seq x y z
N VAL A 1 9.46 -8.07 9.08
CA VAL A 1 8.71 -8.85 8.07
C VAL A 1 7.25 -8.86 8.45
N SER A 2 6.36 -8.49 7.50
CA SER A 2 4.91 -8.69 7.66
C SER A 2 4.53 -10.10 7.18
N ASP A 3 3.79 -10.82 7.99
CA ASP A 3 3.32 -12.19 7.72
C ASP A 3 1.77 -12.18 7.70
N GLY A 4 1.23 -11.71 6.55
CA GLY A 4 -0.17 -11.37 6.42
C GLY A 4 -1.09 -12.50 5.97
N TYR A 5 -0.62 -13.37 5.07
CA TYR A 5 -1.46 -14.41 4.47
C TYR A 5 -1.59 -15.65 5.37
N GLY A 6 -2.25 -15.50 6.51
CA GLY A 6 -2.56 -16.59 7.42
C GLY A 6 -2.20 -16.36 8.89
N ASN A 7 -1.15 -15.60 9.19
CA ASN A 7 -0.67 -15.45 10.56
C ASN A 7 -1.02 -14.12 11.22
N SER A 8 -1.31 -13.07 10.45
CA SER A 8 -1.66 -11.71 10.95
C SER A 8 -0.63 -11.19 11.95
N ARG A 9 0.65 -11.28 11.59
CA ARG A 9 1.79 -10.94 12.46
C ARG A 9 2.84 -10.10 11.77
N VAL A 10 3.64 -9.45 12.59
CA VAL A 10 4.90 -8.82 12.20
C VAL A 10 6.03 -9.46 12.99
N HIS A 11 7.15 -9.73 12.32
CA HIS A 11 8.35 -10.33 12.91
C HIS A 11 9.54 -9.40 12.77
N LYS A 12 10.30 -9.26 13.86
CA LYS A 12 11.58 -8.54 13.90
C LYS A 12 12.71 -9.55 13.98
N PHE A 13 13.70 -9.37 13.13
CA PHE A 13 14.92 -10.16 13.09
C PHE A 13 16.13 -9.23 13.26
N ASP A 14 17.24 -9.78 13.75
CA ASP A 14 18.53 -9.09 13.69
C ASP A 14 19.13 -9.15 12.27
N ARG A 15 20.28 -8.51 12.08
CA ARG A 15 21.00 -8.48 10.80
C ARG A 15 21.49 -9.86 10.33
N ASP A 16 21.62 -10.81 11.24
CA ASP A 16 22.11 -12.17 10.99
C ASP A 16 20.93 -13.14 10.73
N GLY A 17 19.67 -12.63 10.79
CA GLY A 17 18.45 -13.38 10.55
C GLY A 17 17.89 -14.09 11.77
N ASN A 18 18.43 -13.86 12.97
CA ASN A 18 17.89 -14.45 14.20
C ASN A 18 16.60 -13.70 14.60
N HIS A 19 15.58 -14.46 14.95
CA HIS A 19 14.31 -13.91 15.43
C HIS A 19 14.51 -13.18 16.77
N ILE A 20 14.00 -11.96 16.88
CA ILE A 20 14.04 -11.15 18.11
C ILE A 20 12.68 -11.15 18.79
N LEU A 21 11.64 -10.71 18.10
CA LEU A 21 10.28 -10.64 18.64
C LEU A 21 9.23 -10.67 17.52
N SER A 22 7.98 -10.96 17.92
CA SER A 22 6.82 -10.88 17.03
C SER A 22 5.66 -10.23 17.78
N TRP A 23 4.83 -9.53 17.02
CA TRP A 23 3.59 -8.96 17.55
C TRP A 23 2.45 -9.09 16.55
N GLY A 24 1.23 -8.87 17.02
CA GLY A 24 -0.01 -8.98 16.26
C GLY A 24 -0.68 -10.35 16.40
N VAL A 25 -1.98 -10.31 16.30
CA VAL A 25 -2.91 -11.46 16.22
C VAL A 25 -4.02 -11.07 15.24
N PRO A 26 -4.77 -12.05 14.71
CA PRO A 26 -5.94 -11.74 13.87
C PRO A 26 -6.98 -10.91 14.62
N GLY A 27 -7.46 -9.82 14.00
CA GLY A 27 -8.50 -8.96 14.56
C GLY A 27 -8.47 -7.54 14.01
N SER A 28 -9.23 -6.64 14.67
CA SER A 28 -9.42 -5.25 14.26
C SER A 28 -9.08 -4.22 15.33
N ASP A 29 -8.79 -4.63 16.55
CA ASP A 29 -8.37 -3.72 17.61
C ASP A 29 -6.95 -3.17 17.39
N PRO A 30 -6.51 -2.12 18.08
CA PRO A 30 -5.16 -1.62 18.00
C PRO A 30 -4.11 -2.71 18.30
N GLY A 31 -3.18 -2.92 17.35
CA GLY A 31 -2.17 -3.97 17.44
C GLY A 31 -2.61 -5.33 16.89
N GLU A 32 -3.87 -5.51 16.56
CA GLU A 32 -4.38 -6.66 15.80
C GLU A 32 -4.36 -6.38 14.30
N PHE A 33 -4.34 -7.43 13.48
CA PHE A 33 -4.23 -7.29 12.04
C PHE A 33 -5.26 -8.15 11.28
N SER A 34 -5.68 -7.61 10.15
CA SER A 34 -6.32 -8.35 9.08
C SER A 34 -5.50 -8.18 7.81
N LEU A 35 -4.64 -9.15 7.55
CA LEU A 35 -3.72 -9.18 6.43
C LEU A 35 -2.72 -8.00 6.41
N PRO A 36 -1.74 -7.95 7.37
CA PRO A 36 -0.65 -6.98 7.33
C PRO A 36 0.20 -7.22 6.07
N HIS A 37 0.05 -6.31 5.07
CA HIS A 37 0.50 -6.59 3.71
C HIS A 37 1.90 -6.06 3.42
N ASN A 38 2.20 -4.86 3.85
CA ASN A 38 3.51 -4.23 3.62
C ASN A 38 3.96 -3.45 4.85
N ILE A 39 5.25 -3.17 4.93
CA ILE A 39 5.87 -2.56 6.10
C ILE A 39 7.02 -1.64 5.69
N THR A 40 7.16 -0.50 6.35
CA THR A 40 8.29 0.40 6.17
C THR A 40 8.71 1.04 7.50
N MET A 41 9.94 1.52 7.55
CA MET A 41 10.39 2.39 8.64
C MET A 41 9.88 3.82 8.40
N ILE A 42 9.57 4.53 9.49
CA ILE A 42 9.37 5.98 9.51
C ILE A 42 10.49 6.57 10.35
N GLY A 43 11.39 7.29 9.69
CA GLY A 43 12.61 7.73 10.36
C GLY A 43 13.44 6.54 10.84
N LEU A 44 13.93 6.62 12.08
CA LEU A 44 14.76 5.58 12.70
C LEU A 44 14.09 4.87 13.89
N ASP A 45 12.88 5.27 14.25
CA ASP A 45 12.27 4.92 15.55
C ASP A 45 10.84 4.38 15.45
N ARG A 46 10.21 4.45 14.27
CA ARG A 46 8.83 4.00 14.07
C ARG A 46 8.69 3.05 12.88
N ILE A 47 7.67 2.24 12.92
CA ILE A 47 7.31 1.27 11.88
C ILE A 47 5.88 1.52 11.46
N ALA A 48 5.64 1.65 10.15
CA ALA A 48 4.30 1.66 9.56
C ALA A 48 3.98 0.30 8.96
N VAL A 49 2.82 -0.24 9.24
CA VAL A 49 2.30 -1.49 8.69
C VAL A 49 1.00 -1.22 7.95
N CYS A 50 0.91 -1.67 6.70
CA CYS A 50 -0.33 -1.68 5.93
C CYS A 50 -1.23 -2.81 6.45
N ASP A 51 -2.18 -2.48 7.29
CA ASP A 51 -3.21 -3.40 7.78
C ASP A 51 -4.41 -3.38 6.80
N ARG A 52 -4.19 -4.08 5.68
CA ARG A 52 -4.91 -3.91 4.42
C ARG A 52 -6.42 -4.10 4.57
N GLU A 53 -6.84 -5.22 5.12
CA GLU A 53 -8.27 -5.55 5.23
C GLU A 53 -8.98 -4.83 6.39
N ASN A 54 -8.21 -4.17 7.26
CA ASN A 54 -8.74 -3.24 8.28
C ASN A 54 -8.75 -1.78 7.80
N PHE A 55 -8.39 -1.51 6.53
CA PHE A 55 -8.43 -0.19 5.90
C PHE A 55 -7.64 0.88 6.67
N ARG A 56 -6.44 0.52 7.13
CA ARG A 56 -5.61 1.42 7.93
C ARG A 56 -4.11 1.15 7.77
N LEU A 57 -3.32 2.18 8.07
CA LEU A 57 -1.94 1.99 8.54
C LEU A 57 -1.96 1.91 10.05
N GLN A 58 -1.16 1.04 10.62
CA GLN A 58 -0.84 1.06 12.04
C GLN A 58 0.63 1.45 12.23
N ILE A 59 0.88 2.33 13.19
CA ILE A 59 2.21 2.83 13.53
C ILE A 59 2.61 2.24 14.87
N PHE A 60 3.83 1.69 14.90
CA PHE A 60 4.43 1.04 16.07
C PHE A 60 5.79 1.65 16.36
N ASP A 61 6.26 1.51 17.61
CA ASP A 61 7.67 1.67 17.94
C ASP A 61 8.48 0.43 17.51
N LEU A 62 9.79 0.46 17.76
CA LEU A 62 10.68 -0.64 17.37
C LEU A 62 10.50 -1.93 18.19
N ASP A 63 9.76 -1.86 19.29
CA ASP A 63 9.44 -2.99 20.14
C ASP A 63 8.03 -3.55 19.90
N GLY A 64 7.37 -3.05 18.84
CA GLY A 64 6.05 -3.51 18.41
C GLY A 64 4.90 -2.96 19.24
N LYS A 65 5.13 -1.92 20.06
CA LYS A 65 4.07 -1.24 20.80
C LYS A 65 3.29 -0.33 19.87
N PHE A 66 1.97 -0.49 19.85
CA PHE A 66 1.07 0.36 19.08
C PHE A 66 1.16 1.82 19.52
N LEU A 67 1.28 2.73 18.58
CA LEU A 67 1.32 4.18 18.81
C LEU A 67 0.07 4.87 18.28
N LYS A 68 -0.32 4.63 17.04
CA LYS A 68 -1.50 5.21 16.41
C LYS A 68 -1.91 4.45 15.15
N GLN A 69 -3.08 4.79 14.63
CA GLN A 69 -3.54 4.34 13.32
C GLN A 69 -3.96 5.51 12.44
N ILE A 70 -3.90 5.30 11.12
CA ILE A 70 -4.30 6.25 10.09
C ILE A 70 -5.25 5.49 9.15
N HIS A 71 -6.47 5.98 9.02
CA HIS A 71 -7.45 5.34 8.14
C HIS A 71 -7.13 5.65 6.67
N LEU A 72 -7.00 4.60 5.86
CA LEU A 72 -6.81 4.66 4.41
C LEU A 72 -7.62 3.57 3.75
N HIS A 73 -7.97 3.79 2.48
CA HIS A 73 -8.77 2.82 1.75
C HIS A 73 -7.89 1.71 1.16
N HIS A 74 -7.86 0.54 1.81
CA HIS A 74 -7.19 -0.67 1.32
C HIS A 74 -5.67 -0.51 1.05
N PRO A 75 -4.88 0.02 2.02
CA PRO A 75 -3.45 0.27 1.83
C PRO A 75 -2.70 -1.06 1.66
N MET A 76 -1.97 -1.22 0.56
CA MET A 76 -1.28 -2.47 0.27
C MET A 76 0.22 -2.33 0.09
N SER A 77 0.72 -1.13 -0.18
CA SER A 77 2.15 -0.86 -0.28
C SER A 77 2.50 0.47 0.37
N ILE A 78 3.69 0.57 0.94
CA ILE A 78 4.16 1.78 1.59
C ILE A 78 5.69 1.91 1.47
N THR A 79 6.16 3.14 1.27
CA THR A 79 7.57 3.50 1.41
C THR A 79 7.69 4.89 2.02
N GLN A 80 8.74 5.13 2.78
CA GLN A 80 9.16 6.49 3.09
C GLN A 80 10.01 7.02 1.95
N GLY A 81 9.88 8.30 1.65
CA GLY A 81 10.74 9.01 0.72
C GLY A 81 12.20 8.95 1.12
N LYS A 82 13.10 9.18 0.18
CA LYS A 82 14.55 9.08 0.36
C LYS A 82 15.22 10.43 0.16
N PHE A 83 16.47 10.54 0.58
CA PHE A 83 17.34 11.69 0.32
C PHE A 83 16.75 13.04 0.80
N GLY A 84 16.21 13.07 2.03
CA GLY A 84 15.63 14.27 2.64
C GLY A 84 14.14 14.47 2.38
N ASP A 85 13.51 13.56 1.66
CA ASP A 85 12.05 13.45 1.56
C ASP A 85 11.54 12.51 2.66
N ASP A 86 10.87 13.03 3.66
CA ASP A 86 10.36 12.29 4.80
C ASP A 86 8.91 11.79 4.64
N ARG A 87 8.25 12.17 3.53
CA ARG A 87 6.85 11.81 3.24
C ARG A 87 6.68 10.30 3.12
N LEU A 88 5.49 9.84 3.45
CA LEU A 88 5.06 8.47 3.22
C LEU A 88 4.28 8.39 1.92
N TYR A 89 4.58 7.40 1.10
CA TYR A 89 3.92 7.09 -0.15
C TYR A 89 3.22 5.76 0.01
N VAL A 90 1.89 5.75 -0.13
CA VAL A 90 1.05 4.57 0.12
C VAL A 90 0.27 4.22 -1.13
N GLY A 91 0.45 3.00 -1.63
CA GLY A 91 -0.39 2.44 -2.68
C GLY A 91 -1.66 1.84 -2.09
N GLU A 92 -2.81 2.29 -2.59
CA GLU A 92 -4.13 1.80 -2.19
C GLU A 92 -4.71 0.96 -3.34
N MET A 93 -5.20 -0.21 -2.99
CA MET A 93 -5.78 -1.16 -3.94
C MET A 93 -7.17 -0.72 -4.43
N ILE A 94 -7.64 -1.29 -5.53
CA ILE A 94 -9.03 -1.15 -5.95
C ILE A 94 -9.98 -1.59 -4.82
N PRO A 95 -11.19 -1.01 -4.75
CA PRO A 95 -12.16 -1.42 -3.74
C PRO A 95 -12.57 -2.89 -3.94
N PRO A 96 -12.94 -3.57 -2.84
CA PRO A 96 -13.49 -4.92 -2.93
C PRO A 96 -14.77 -4.94 -3.78
N PRO A 97 -15.18 -6.11 -4.32
CA PRO A 97 -16.30 -6.22 -5.24
C PRO A 97 -17.58 -5.53 -4.80
N VAL A 98 -17.87 -5.51 -3.50
CA VAL A 98 -19.07 -4.86 -2.93
C VAL A 98 -19.04 -3.33 -2.99
N GLN A 99 -17.89 -2.74 -3.26
CA GLN A 99 -17.67 -1.29 -3.35
C GLN A 99 -17.21 -0.84 -4.74
N GLN A 100 -17.12 -1.76 -5.69
CA GLN A 100 -16.75 -1.42 -7.07
C GLN A 100 -17.77 -0.46 -7.67
N GLY A 101 -17.26 0.52 -8.41
CA GLY A 101 -18.09 1.58 -8.99
C GLY A 101 -18.45 2.73 -8.04
N VAL A 102 -18.10 2.65 -6.76
CA VAL A 102 -18.22 3.80 -5.86
C VAL A 102 -17.15 4.83 -6.23
N PRO A 103 -17.53 6.07 -6.57
CA PRO A 103 -16.55 7.10 -6.93
C PRO A 103 -15.56 7.39 -5.80
N ASN A 104 -14.32 7.66 -6.17
CA ASN A 104 -13.22 8.01 -5.28
C ASN A 104 -12.70 6.87 -4.36
N LEU A 105 -13.19 5.65 -4.50
CA LEU A 105 -12.60 4.46 -3.89
C LEU A 105 -11.69 3.68 -4.87
N GLY A 106 -11.28 4.30 -5.97
CA GLY A 106 -10.36 3.68 -6.93
C GLY A 106 -8.95 3.46 -6.39
N ALA A 107 -8.16 2.67 -7.13
CA ALA A 107 -6.75 2.51 -6.84
C ALA A 107 -6.02 3.87 -6.90
N LYS A 108 -5.20 4.15 -5.89
CA LYS A 108 -4.54 5.47 -5.70
C LYS A 108 -3.16 5.32 -5.11
N VAL A 109 -2.38 6.40 -5.22
CA VAL A 109 -1.21 6.64 -4.39
C VAL A 109 -1.52 7.82 -3.48
N SER A 110 -1.52 7.60 -2.18
CA SER A 110 -1.67 8.61 -1.14
C SER A 110 -0.30 9.06 -0.64
N ILE A 111 -0.10 10.36 -0.53
CA ILE A 111 1.13 10.98 -0.03
C ILE A 111 0.80 11.64 1.30
N LEU A 112 1.49 11.21 2.36
CA LEU A 112 1.24 11.63 3.73
C LEU A 112 2.49 12.28 4.35
N THR A 113 2.29 13.10 5.37
CA THR A 113 3.37 13.45 6.29
C THR A 113 3.81 12.22 7.08
N PRO A 114 4.99 12.22 7.75
CA PRO A 114 5.37 11.15 8.68
C PRO A 114 4.39 10.99 9.86
N GLU A 115 3.63 12.04 10.16
CA GLU A 115 2.58 12.05 11.17
C GLU A 115 1.25 11.49 10.66
N GLY A 116 1.12 11.28 9.34
CA GLY A 116 -0.05 10.66 8.71
C GLY A 116 -1.10 11.64 8.19
N ASP A 117 -0.78 12.92 8.13
CA ASP A 117 -1.67 13.91 7.52
C ASP A 117 -1.63 13.77 6.00
N MET A 118 -2.79 13.77 5.36
CA MET A 118 -2.91 13.68 3.92
C MET A 118 -2.41 14.95 3.24
N LEU A 119 -1.37 14.83 2.41
CA LEU A 119 -0.83 15.93 1.60
C LEU A 119 -1.43 15.93 0.20
N GLN A 120 -1.48 14.76 -0.44
CA GLN A 120 -1.92 14.62 -1.82
C GLN A 120 -2.38 13.20 -2.11
N GLN A 121 -3.27 13.05 -3.08
CA GLN A 121 -3.60 11.77 -3.70
C GLN A 121 -3.37 11.86 -5.21
N ILE A 122 -2.77 10.82 -5.78
CA ILE A 122 -2.61 10.60 -7.21
C ILE A 122 -3.49 9.42 -7.59
N GLY A 123 -4.35 9.62 -8.56
CA GLY A 123 -5.29 8.59 -9.03
C GLY A 123 -6.59 9.20 -9.50
N ASP A 124 -7.23 8.56 -10.47
CA ASP A 124 -8.56 8.94 -10.96
C ASP A 124 -9.65 8.31 -10.08
N LYS A 125 -10.90 8.72 -10.32
CA LYS A 125 -12.08 8.21 -9.62
C LYS A 125 -12.32 6.73 -9.85
N LEU A 126 -11.89 6.23 -11.00
CA LEU A 126 -12.06 4.83 -11.40
C LEU A 126 -10.69 4.21 -11.72
N PRO A 127 -10.52 2.92 -11.44
CA PRO A 127 -9.31 2.21 -11.82
C PRO A 127 -9.20 2.11 -13.35
N GLY A 128 -7.97 1.99 -13.86
CA GLY A 128 -7.74 1.88 -15.29
C GLY A 128 -6.27 1.95 -15.65
N GLU A 129 -6.03 2.00 -16.97
CA GLU A 129 -4.70 2.09 -17.56
C GLU A 129 -4.36 3.49 -18.08
N GLY A 130 -5.28 4.46 -17.94
CA GLY A 130 -5.06 5.86 -18.30
C GLY A 130 -3.91 6.49 -17.50
N LEU A 131 -3.46 7.68 -17.94
CA LEU A 131 -2.30 8.37 -17.35
C LEU A 131 -2.41 8.57 -15.83
N TRP A 132 -3.59 8.85 -15.33
CA TRP A 132 -3.88 9.09 -13.91
C TRP A 132 -4.66 7.95 -13.25
N GLN A 133 -4.70 6.79 -13.87
CA GLN A 133 -5.42 5.63 -13.34
C GLN A 133 -4.44 4.57 -12.88
N PHE A 134 -4.81 3.86 -11.85
CA PHE A 134 -4.13 2.66 -11.37
C PHE A 134 -5.09 1.48 -11.40
N THR A 135 -4.52 0.29 -11.48
CA THR A 135 -5.26 -0.96 -11.32
C THR A 135 -5.09 -1.49 -9.91
N SER A 136 -3.84 -1.61 -9.45
CA SER A 136 -3.55 -2.14 -8.10
C SER A 136 -2.11 -1.81 -7.71
N PRO A 137 -1.84 -0.65 -7.11
CA PRO A 137 -0.51 -0.21 -6.67
C PRO A 137 0.06 -1.12 -5.58
N HIS A 138 0.76 -2.18 -5.97
CA HIS A 138 1.23 -3.24 -5.08
C HIS A 138 2.63 -3.01 -4.53
N GLY A 139 3.48 -2.37 -5.30
CA GLY A 139 4.83 -1.99 -4.89
C GLY A 139 5.07 -0.52 -5.15
N ILE A 140 5.71 0.18 -4.23
CA ILE A 140 6.01 1.60 -4.36
C ILE A 140 7.41 1.91 -3.89
N SER A 141 8.12 2.78 -4.61
CA SER A 141 9.45 3.27 -4.24
C SER A 141 9.68 4.68 -4.78
N THR A 142 10.65 5.38 -4.22
CA THR A 142 11.08 6.69 -4.70
C THR A 142 12.56 6.68 -5.07
N ASP A 143 12.96 7.55 -6.01
CA ASP A 143 14.37 7.80 -6.32
C ASP A 143 14.90 9.08 -5.64
N SER A 144 16.18 9.37 -5.86
CA SER A 144 16.85 10.56 -5.30
C SER A 144 16.35 11.90 -5.87
N GLU A 145 15.62 11.86 -6.98
CA GLU A 145 15.01 13.03 -7.59
C GLU A 145 13.56 13.25 -7.12
N GLY A 146 13.04 12.36 -6.25
CA GLY A 146 11.68 12.38 -5.75
C GLY A 146 10.65 11.86 -6.76
N SER A 147 11.09 11.14 -7.79
CA SER A 147 10.17 10.42 -8.68
C SER A 147 9.58 9.23 -7.94
N ILE A 148 8.33 8.92 -8.24
CA ILE A 148 7.58 7.79 -7.65
C ILE A 148 7.51 6.68 -8.68
N TYR A 149 7.90 5.47 -8.28
CA TYR A 149 7.74 4.24 -9.07
C TYR A 149 6.65 3.40 -8.43
N VAL A 150 5.68 3.00 -9.22
CA VAL A 150 4.56 2.15 -8.78
C VAL A 150 4.52 0.90 -9.65
N ALA A 151 4.68 -0.25 -8.99
CA ALA A 151 4.46 -1.55 -9.60
C ALA A 151 3.07 -2.07 -9.24
N GLU A 152 2.35 -2.59 -10.22
CA GLU A 152 0.94 -2.97 -10.07
C GLU A 152 0.74 -4.47 -10.27
N VAL A 153 -0.17 -5.07 -9.49
CA VAL A 153 -0.77 -6.38 -9.80
C VAL A 153 -1.84 -6.15 -10.87
N ALA A 154 -1.38 -5.81 -12.07
CA ALA A 154 -2.26 -5.31 -13.11
C ALA A 154 -3.04 -6.46 -13.78
N TRP A 155 -2.37 -7.54 -14.17
CA TRP A 155 -2.98 -8.65 -14.91
C TRP A 155 -4.18 -9.26 -14.18
N THR A 156 -3.98 -9.75 -12.96
CA THR A 156 -5.04 -10.41 -12.18
C THR A 156 -6.20 -9.46 -11.91
N ASN A 157 -5.90 -8.21 -11.51
CA ASN A 157 -6.93 -7.25 -11.15
C ASN A 157 -7.62 -6.61 -12.37
N TYR A 158 -6.99 -6.61 -13.55
CA TYR A 158 -7.63 -6.18 -14.80
C TYR A 158 -8.85 -7.05 -15.12
N PHE A 159 -8.72 -8.37 -15.04
CA PHE A 159 -9.80 -9.31 -15.31
C PHE A 159 -10.84 -9.43 -14.20
N SER A 160 -10.52 -8.95 -13.00
CA SER A 160 -11.47 -8.93 -11.88
C SER A 160 -12.43 -7.75 -11.95
N ARG A 161 -12.32 -6.87 -12.94
CA ARG A 161 -13.24 -5.73 -13.10
C ARG A 161 -14.56 -6.18 -13.71
N PRO A 162 -15.70 -5.63 -13.24
CA PRO A 162 -17.02 -5.98 -13.77
C PRO A 162 -17.18 -5.70 -15.26
N ASP A 163 -16.58 -4.62 -15.77
CA ASP A 163 -16.57 -4.23 -17.17
C ASP A 163 -15.74 -5.17 -18.06
N ASN A 164 -14.83 -5.92 -17.46
CA ASN A 164 -13.99 -6.92 -18.14
C ASN A 164 -14.49 -8.35 -17.93
N SER A 165 -15.54 -8.59 -17.16
CA SER A 165 -16.05 -9.91 -16.78
C SER A 165 -16.63 -10.74 -17.93
N GLY A 166 -16.71 -10.24 -19.12
CA GLY A 166 -17.16 -10.95 -20.33
C GLY A 166 -16.10 -11.02 -21.42
N LEU A 167 -14.91 -10.50 -21.18
CA LEU A 167 -13.83 -10.56 -22.15
C LEU A 167 -13.19 -11.93 -22.14
N ASP A 168 -12.93 -12.46 -23.36
CA ASP A 168 -12.11 -13.62 -23.56
C ASP A 168 -10.79 -13.44 -22.80
N SER A 169 -10.34 -14.48 -22.10
CA SER A 169 -9.28 -14.47 -21.10
C SER A 169 -7.88 -14.06 -21.58
N THR A 170 -7.78 -13.54 -22.79
CA THR A 170 -6.52 -13.07 -23.37
C THR A 170 -6.61 -11.58 -23.60
N PRO A 171 -5.89 -10.73 -22.83
CA PRO A 171 -5.78 -9.32 -23.18
C PRO A 171 -5.24 -9.20 -24.60
N LEU A 172 -5.79 -8.28 -25.37
CA LEU A 172 -5.33 -7.94 -26.70
C LEU A 172 -3.93 -7.25 -26.68
N GLY A 173 -3.24 -7.20 -25.53
CA GLY A 173 -1.96 -6.57 -25.34
C GLY A 173 -1.41 -6.70 -23.92
N GLU A 174 -0.29 -6.06 -23.65
CA GLU A 174 0.31 -5.97 -22.33
C GLU A 174 -0.51 -5.03 -21.43
N VAL A 175 -0.70 -5.43 -20.18
CA VAL A 175 -1.32 -4.59 -19.15
C VAL A 175 -0.25 -3.73 -18.50
N VAL A 176 -0.51 -2.45 -18.30
CA VAL A 176 0.44 -1.54 -17.64
C VAL A 176 0.69 -2.00 -16.21
N SER A 177 1.91 -2.43 -15.92
CA SER A 177 2.32 -3.02 -14.63
C SER A 177 3.36 -2.19 -13.89
N LEU A 178 4.00 -1.22 -14.55
CA LEU A 178 4.99 -0.34 -13.93
C LEU A 178 4.82 1.08 -14.46
N ARG A 179 4.79 2.03 -13.52
CA ARG A 179 4.67 3.46 -13.82
C ARG A 179 5.74 4.25 -13.09
N LYS A 180 6.21 5.33 -13.73
CA LYS A 180 7.05 6.35 -13.11
C LYS A 180 6.37 7.70 -13.23
N TRP A 181 6.23 8.41 -12.10
CA TRP A 181 5.85 9.82 -12.06
C TRP A 181 7.06 10.64 -11.64
N LYS A 182 7.46 11.55 -12.52
CA LYS A 182 8.54 12.49 -12.22
C LYS A 182 7.98 13.70 -11.47
N ARG A 183 8.62 14.09 -10.38
CA ARG A 183 8.32 15.34 -9.69
C ARG A 183 8.68 16.50 -10.61
N ILE A 184 7.73 17.40 -10.85
CA ILE A 184 7.98 18.69 -11.53
C ILE A 184 8.25 19.71 -10.41
N THR A 185 9.44 20.26 -10.39
CA THR A 185 9.87 21.35 -9.47
C THR A 185 9.35 22.68 -9.96
#